data_f39048d088b60ad965198ceeb79023d2
#
_entry.id   f39048d088b60ad965198ceeb79023d2
#
_cell.length_a   1.000
_cell.length_b   1.000
_cell.length_c   1.000
_cell.angle_alpha   90.00
_cell.angle_beta   90.00
_cell.angle_gamma   90.00
#
_symmetry.space_group_name_H-M   'P 1'
#
loop_
_entity.id
_entity.type
_entity.pdbx_description
1 polymer ?
#
loop_
_entity_poly.entity_id
_entity_poly.type
_entity_poly.pdbx_seq_one_letter_code
_entity_poly.pdbx_strand_id
1 'polypeptide(L)'
;MRLIATAALVGVMLHAAPSVLAKQPTVVDVPNGPAFVKLPGRKEVNARSGQDLFDNTVLRTSKPGRMQIKLSSGRQFRMGGNALLQLKNSTVKLQRGALIGWIQPGLKNRQPFTIQTRLATASIQGTTVFIELDDDKLKVFSWEGEVKVATTSGESYTLQSGEQLLVELNQPTITWSPPVKIKEAEATRRLTKSRLINGFATPMDTLQDIERELGVKALDRS
;
A
#
# COMPACT_ATOMS: atom_id res chain seq x y z
N MET A 1 -78.37 16.26 10.66
CA MET A 1 -77.31 15.32 11.06
C MET A 1 -76.13 15.53 10.15
N ARG A 2 -75.10 16.26 10.58
CA ARG A 2 -73.88 16.55 9.75
C ARG A 2 -72.73 15.67 10.30
N LEU A 3 -72.25 14.76 9.48
CA LEU A 3 -71.02 13.99 9.79
C LEU A 3 -69.81 14.87 9.47
N ILE A 4 -68.97 15.03 10.48
CA ILE A 4 -67.63 15.65 10.35
C ILE A 4 -66.65 14.50 10.21
N ALA A 5 -66.01 14.39 9.02
CA ALA A 5 -64.92 13.45 8.77
C ALA A 5 -63.58 14.10 9.18
N THR A 6 -62.90 13.54 10.19
CA THR A 6 -61.60 13.98 10.60
C THR A 6 -60.53 13.22 9.85
N ALA A 7 -59.78 13.92 9.00
CA ALA A 7 -58.65 13.35 8.26
C ALA A 7 -57.41 13.41 9.18
N ALA A 8 -56.87 12.23 9.53
CA ALA A 8 -55.59 12.13 10.25
C ALA A 8 -54.43 12.20 9.25
N LEU A 9 -53.60 13.23 9.36
CA LEU A 9 -52.35 13.40 8.60
C LEU A 9 -51.23 12.61 9.28
N VAL A 10 -50.85 11.47 8.68
CA VAL A 10 -49.70 10.70 9.14
C VAL A 10 -48.43 11.31 8.54
N GLY A 11 -47.68 12.06 9.33
CA GLY A 11 -46.38 12.61 8.97
C GLY A 11 -45.32 11.51 8.97
N VAL A 12 -44.82 11.12 7.80
CA VAL A 12 -43.64 10.24 7.66
C VAL A 12 -42.40 11.07 7.96
N MET A 13 -41.81 10.88 9.13
CA MET A 13 -40.46 11.43 9.43
C MET A 13 -39.39 10.61 8.70
N LEU A 14 -38.84 11.18 7.64
CA LEU A 14 -37.66 10.64 6.97
C LEU A 14 -36.44 10.86 7.88
N HIS A 15 -35.99 9.82 8.56
CA HIS A 15 -34.73 9.83 9.28
C HIS A 15 -33.57 9.73 8.28
N ALA A 16 -32.92 10.84 7.98
CA ALA A 16 -31.65 10.84 7.26
C ALA A 16 -30.58 10.18 8.16
N ALA A 17 -30.16 8.96 7.81
CA ALA A 17 -29.03 8.31 8.48
C ALA A 17 -27.76 9.16 8.25
N PRO A 18 -26.93 9.41 9.28
CA PRO A 18 -25.69 10.16 9.11
C PRO A 18 -24.79 9.40 8.13
N SER A 19 -24.48 10.02 7.02
CA SER A 19 -23.47 9.51 6.07
C SER A 19 -22.13 9.51 6.78
N VAL A 20 -21.62 8.33 7.15
CA VAL A 20 -20.24 8.18 7.62
C VAL A 20 -19.34 8.51 6.43
N LEU A 21 -18.82 9.73 6.38
CA LEU A 21 -17.81 10.12 5.38
C LEU A 21 -16.63 9.16 5.51
N ALA A 22 -16.41 8.33 4.51
CA ALA A 22 -15.23 7.49 4.44
C ALA A 22 -13.99 8.39 4.49
N LYS A 23 -13.10 8.14 5.46
CA LYS A 23 -11.89 8.94 5.64
C LYS A 23 -11.06 8.89 4.37
N GLN A 24 -10.75 10.07 3.80
CA GLN A 24 -9.96 10.18 2.57
C GLN A 24 -8.53 9.64 2.78
N PRO A 25 -7.90 9.08 1.74
CA PRO A 25 -6.47 8.81 1.76
C PRO A 25 -5.69 10.10 2.03
N THR A 26 -4.58 9.99 2.78
CA THR A 26 -3.85 11.16 3.26
C THR A 26 -2.34 10.90 3.21
N VAL A 27 -1.55 11.90 2.86
CA VAL A 27 -0.09 11.90 3.05
C VAL A 27 0.18 12.00 4.55
N VAL A 28 0.85 10.99 5.12
CA VAL A 28 1.16 10.94 6.56
C VAL A 28 2.49 11.62 6.87
N ASP A 29 3.51 11.32 6.06
CA ASP A 29 4.87 11.79 6.29
C ASP A 29 5.63 11.97 4.96
N VAL A 30 6.50 12.98 4.91
CA VAL A 30 7.41 13.27 3.80
C VAL A 30 8.80 13.54 4.39
N PRO A 31 9.53 12.49 4.81
CA PRO A 31 10.81 12.67 5.50
C PRO A 31 11.90 13.27 4.62
N ASN A 32 11.80 13.10 3.31
CA ASN A 32 12.73 13.66 2.33
C ASN A 32 12.01 14.04 1.03
N GLY A 33 12.36 15.18 0.47
CA GLY A 33 12.06 15.54 -0.92
C GLY A 33 13.14 15.05 -1.91
N PRO A 34 12.85 15.15 -3.23
CA PRO A 34 11.63 15.60 -3.85
C PRO A 34 10.50 14.54 -3.80
N ALA A 35 9.32 14.96 -3.38
CA ALA A 35 8.11 14.15 -3.35
C ALA A 35 6.92 15.02 -3.82
N PHE A 36 6.07 14.48 -4.68
CA PHE A 36 5.06 15.24 -5.39
C PHE A 36 3.70 14.53 -5.40
N VAL A 37 2.66 15.34 -5.40
CA VAL A 37 1.25 14.93 -5.52
C VAL A 37 0.63 15.67 -6.70
N LYS A 38 -0.01 14.91 -7.59
CA LYS A 38 -0.85 15.45 -8.67
C LYS A 38 -2.27 14.96 -8.49
N LEU A 39 -3.14 15.82 -7.98
CA LEU A 39 -4.57 15.54 -7.87
C LEU A 39 -5.23 15.55 -9.25
N PRO A 40 -6.36 14.85 -9.44
CA PRO A 40 -7.11 14.86 -10.69
C PRO A 40 -7.42 16.29 -11.15
N GLY A 41 -7.13 16.58 -12.42
CA GLY A 41 -7.39 17.91 -13.01
C GLY A 41 -6.52 19.07 -12.47
N ARG A 42 -5.54 18.78 -11.58
CA ARG A 42 -4.65 19.81 -10.99
C ARG A 42 -3.21 19.65 -11.47
N LYS A 43 -2.44 20.72 -11.34
CA LYS A 43 -0.98 20.69 -11.53
C LYS A 43 -0.32 19.89 -10.40
N GLU A 44 0.82 19.27 -10.70
CA GLU A 44 1.67 18.62 -9.71
C GLU A 44 2.22 19.66 -8.72
N VAL A 45 2.20 19.32 -7.44
CA VAL A 45 2.71 20.15 -6.34
C VAL A 45 3.59 19.31 -5.41
N ASN A 46 4.43 19.96 -4.61
CA ASN A 46 5.18 19.26 -3.55
C ASN A 46 4.22 18.60 -2.56
N ALA A 47 4.51 17.34 -2.21
CA ALA A 47 3.77 16.62 -1.19
C ALA A 47 3.96 17.24 0.19
N ARG A 48 2.91 17.26 0.99
CA ARG A 48 2.92 17.78 2.37
C ARG A 48 2.19 16.81 3.29
N SER A 49 2.69 16.63 4.52
CA SER A 49 1.98 15.88 5.55
C SER A 49 0.60 16.51 5.81
N GLY A 50 -0.41 15.67 6.03
CA GLY A 50 -1.80 16.09 6.19
C GLY A 50 -2.56 16.37 4.88
N GLN A 51 -1.90 16.25 3.71
CA GLN A 51 -2.55 16.49 2.43
C GLN A 51 -3.52 15.38 2.07
N ASP A 52 -4.79 15.72 1.85
CA ASP A 52 -5.79 14.77 1.37
C ASP A 52 -5.55 14.37 -0.07
N LEU A 53 -5.83 13.11 -0.35
CA LEU A 53 -5.70 12.48 -1.65
C LEU A 53 -7.06 11.94 -2.11
N PHE A 54 -7.23 11.81 -3.41
CA PHE A 54 -8.45 11.34 -4.03
C PHE A 54 -8.18 10.20 -4.99
N ASP A 55 -9.23 9.57 -5.46
CA ASP A 55 -9.11 8.60 -6.54
C ASP A 55 -8.43 9.24 -7.76
N ASN A 56 -7.64 8.45 -8.49
CA ASN A 56 -6.81 8.89 -9.62
C ASN A 56 -5.68 9.90 -9.28
N THR A 57 -5.38 10.15 -8.00
CA THR A 57 -4.18 10.92 -7.63
C THR A 57 -2.93 10.18 -8.08
N VAL A 58 -2.00 10.92 -8.69
CA VAL A 58 -0.67 10.44 -9.03
C VAL A 58 0.33 10.91 -7.98
N LEU A 59 1.13 9.98 -7.47
CA LEU A 59 2.19 10.21 -6.50
C LEU A 59 3.54 9.91 -7.13
N ARG A 60 4.51 10.80 -6.94
CA ARG A 60 5.84 10.67 -7.53
C ARG A 60 6.93 11.05 -6.52
N THR A 61 7.99 10.27 -6.49
CA THR A 61 9.23 10.62 -5.77
C THR A 61 10.41 10.59 -6.72
N SER A 62 11.42 11.42 -6.43
CA SER A 62 12.75 11.32 -7.02
C SER A 62 13.77 11.09 -5.91
N LYS A 63 14.88 10.39 -6.16
CA LYS A 63 15.91 10.15 -5.11
C LYS A 63 16.42 11.49 -4.55
N PRO A 64 16.56 11.65 -3.24
CA PRO A 64 16.32 10.69 -2.15
C PRO A 64 14.89 10.72 -1.57
N GLY A 65 13.92 11.33 -2.27
CA GLY A 65 12.56 11.56 -1.80
C GLY A 65 11.81 10.30 -1.39
N ARG A 66 11.00 10.45 -0.34
CA ARG A 66 10.13 9.41 0.23
C ARG A 66 8.86 10.03 0.76
N MET A 67 7.77 9.27 0.76
CA MET A 67 6.54 9.66 1.44
C MET A 67 5.79 8.43 1.97
N GLN A 68 5.01 8.63 3.02
CA GLN A 68 4.08 7.65 3.58
C GLN A 68 2.65 8.10 3.33
N ILE A 69 1.83 7.17 2.88
CA ILE A 69 0.41 7.37 2.60
C ILE A 69 -0.40 6.42 3.50
N LYS A 70 -1.46 6.96 4.09
CA LYS A 70 -2.52 6.18 4.75
C LYS A 70 -3.74 6.17 3.85
N LEU A 71 -4.17 4.99 3.44
CA LEU A 71 -5.41 4.78 2.72
C LEU A 71 -6.57 4.60 3.71
N SER A 72 -7.80 4.58 3.22
CA SER A 72 -8.95 4.16 4.02
C SER A 72 -8.78 2.70 4.50
N SER A 73 -9.51 2.32 5.55
CA SER A 73 -9.55 0.94 6.06
C SER A 73 -8.20 0.40 6.56
N GLY A 74 -7.33 1.27 7.11
CA GLY A 74 -6.08 0.89 7.78
C GLY A 74 -4.96 0.40 6.86
N ARG A 75 -5.12 0.50 5.55
CA ARG A 75 -4.06 0.21 4.58
C ARG A 75 -3.09 1.37 4.53
N GLN A 76 -1.80 1.08 4.51
CA GLN A 76 -0.74 2.08 4.43
C GLN A 76 0.36 1.63 3.49
N PHE A 77 1.10 2.57 2.96
CA PHE A 77 2.32 2.28 2.22
C PHE A 77 3.33 3.43 2.30
N ARG A 78 4.59 3.08 2.10
CA ARG A 78 5.69 4.01 1.91
C ARG A 78 6.27 3.83 0.52
N MET A 79 6.65 4.91 -0.13
CA MET A 79 7.23 4.88 -1.46
C MET A 79 8.52 5.70 -1.53
N GLY A 80 9.40 5.33 -2.46
CA GLY A 80 10.67 6.00 -2.68
C GLY A 80 11.44 5.41 -3.87
N GLY A 81 12.67 5.89 -4.08
CA GLY A 81 13.53 5.33 -5.12
C GLY A 81 13.05 5.59 -6.55
N ASN A 82 12.72 6.84 -6.90
CA ASN A 82 12.15 7.24 -8.20
C ASN A 82 10.79 6.59 -8.48
N ALA A 83 9.97 6.44 -7.44
CA ALA A 83 8.67 5.80 -7.58
C ALA A 83 7.66 6.72 -8.27
N LEU A 84 6.81 6.10 -9.09
CA LEU A 84 5.64 6.67 -9.72
C LEU A 84 4.49 5.69 -9.53
N LEU A 85 3.41 6.16 -8.92
CA LEU A 85 2.22 5.35 -8.73
C LEU A 85 0.94 6.19 -8.85
N GLN A 86 -0.18 5.52 -9.06
CA GLN A 86 -1.51 6.10 -9.10
C GLN A 86 -2.43 5.38 -8.09
N LEU A 87 -3.17 6.15 -7.34
CA LEU A 87 -4.29 5.65 -6.53
C LEU A 87 -5.49 5.41 -7.45
N LYS A 88 -6.09 4.23 -7.39
CA LYS A 88 -7.30 3.92 -8.17
C LYS A 88 -8.25 3.07 -7.34
N ASN A 89 -9.32 3.68 -6.84
CA ASN A 89 -10.25 3.07 -5.90
C ASN A 89 -9.51 2.49 -4.68
N SER A 90 -9.56 1.17 -4.49
CA SER A 90 -8.86 0.46 -3.41
C SER A 90 -7.49 -0.11 -3.82
N THR A 91 -7.03 0.18 -5.04
CA THR A 91 -5.80 -0.36 -5.64
C THR A 91 -4.73 0.72 -5.75
N VAL A 92 -3.49 0.36 -5.49
CA VAL A 92 -2.31 1.16 -5.79
C VAL A 92 -1.66 0.63 -7.06
N LYS A 93 -1.60 1.45 -8.11
CA LYS A 93 -0.91 1.09 -9.37
C LYS A 93 0.52 1.60 -9.34
N LEU A 94 1.47 0.70 -9.12
CA LEU A 94 2.90 1.02 -9.19
C LEU A 94 3.36 0.94 -10.66
N GLN A 95 3.80 2.06 -11.20
CA GLN A 95 4.33 2.14 -12.57
C GLN A 95 5.84 1.93 -12.60
N ARG A 96 6.57 2.41 -11.58
CA ARG A 96 8.02 2.20 -11.36
C ARG A 96 8.41 2.56 -9.94
N GLY A 97 9.62 2.13 -9.54
CA GLY A 97 10.23 2.43 -8.24
C GLY A 97 9.85 1.41 -7.18
N ALA A 98 9.98 1.77 -5.92
CA ALA A 98 9.78 0.86 -4.82
C ALA A 98 8.70 1.36 -3.85
N LEU A 99 7.92 0.41 -3.33
CA LEU A 99 7.01 0.64 -2.22
C LEU A 99 7.07 -0.51 -1.20
N ILE A 100 6.75 -0.20 0.04
CA ILE A 100 6.39 -1.17 1.07
C ILE A 100 4.97 -0.89 1.52
N GLY A 101 4.09 -1.89 1.46
CA GLY A 101 2.67 -1.76 1.80
C GLY A 101 2.27 -2.72 2.90
N TRP A 102 1.39 -2.29 3.81
CA TRP A 102 0.89 -3.11 4.90
C TRP A 102 -0.54 -2.75 5.27
N ILE A 103 -1.17 -3.61 6.06
CA ILE A 103 -2.47 -3.36 6.69
C ILE A 103 -2.23 -3.26 8.19
N GLN A 104 -2.74 -2.22 8.83
CA GLN A 104 -2.63 -2.00 10.28
C GLN A 104 -3.10 -3.25 11.04
N PRO A 105 -2.30 -3.81 11.97
CA PRO A 105 -2.70 -4.96 12.79
C PRO A 105 -3.93 -4.67 13.65
N GLY A 106 -4.66 -5.73 14.04
CA GLY A 106 -5.80 -5.62 14.97
C GLY A 106 -7.11 -5.09 14.37
N LEU A 107 -7.16 -4.68 13.10
CA LEU A 107 -8.39 -4.24 12.47
C LEU A 107 -9.36 -5.41 12.22
N LYS A 108 -10.64 -5.22 12.56
CA LYS A 108 -11.73 -6.10 12.16
C LYS A 108 -12.12 -5.81 10.70
N ASN A 109 -12.59 -6.82 9.96
CA ASN A 109 -13.05 -6.69 8.56
C ASN A 109 -12.01 -6.07 7.62
N ARG A 110 -10.78 -6.58 7.64
CA ARG A 110 -9.70 -6.11 6.77
C ARG A 110 -10.08 -6.32 5.30
N GLN A 111 -10.07 -5.24 4.55
CA GLN A 111 -10.18 -5.33 3.09
C GLN A 111 -8.79 -5.67 2.52
N PRO A 112 -8.70 -6.52 1.50
CA PRO A 112 -7.43 -6.78 0.84
C PRO A 112 -6.77 -5.49 0.37
N PHE A 113 -5.46 -5.41 0.53
CA PHE A 113 -4.68 -4.33 -0.07
C PHE A 113 -4.06 -4.83 -1.36
N THR A 114 -4.45 -4.24 -2.46
CA THR A 114 -4.04 -4.64 -3.81
C THR A 114 -3.05 -3.64 -4.38
N ILE A 115 -1.90 -4.14 -4.81
CA ILE A 115 -0.85 -3.39 -5.50
C ILE A 115 -0.68 -3.99 -6.88
N GLN A 116 -0.98 -3.20 -7.91
CA GLN A 116 -0.91 -3.62 -9.31
C GLN A 116 0.31 -3.02 -9.98
N THR A 117 1.02 -3.83 -10.75
CA THR A 117 2.08 -3.41 -11.68
C THR A 117 1.65 -3.73 -13.13
N ARG A 118 2.51 -3.41 -14.10
CA ARG A 118 2.29 -3.82 -15.50
C ARG A 118 2.40 -5.34 -15.74
N LEU A 119 2.96 -6.10 -14.77
CA LEU A 119 3.29 -7.51 -14.94
C LEU A 119 2.50 -8.42 -13.99
N ALA A 120 2.13 -7.92 -12.83
CA ALA A 120 1.48 -8.71 -11.80
C ALA A 120 0.66 -7.84 -10.84
N THR A 121 -0.24 -8.49 -10.14
CA THR A 121 -1.00 -7.92 -9.03
C THR A 121 -0.66 -8.67 -7.75
N ALA A 122 -0.16 -7.96 -6.75
CA ALA A 122 0.05 -8.48 -5.41
C ALA A 122 -1.14 -8.11 -4.51
N SER A 123 -1.67 -9.08 -3.78
CA SER A 123 -2.78 -8.92 -2.84
C SER A 123 -2.38 -9.42 -1.45
N ILE A 124 -2.60 -8.61 -0.42
CA ILE A 124 -2.28 -8.90 0.97
C ILE A 124 -3.52 -8.77 1.86
N GLN A 125 -3.58 -9.58 2.92
CA GLN A 125 -4.67 -9.59 3.90
C GLN A 125 -4.13 -9.58 5.34
N GLY A 126 -3.40 -8.53 5.73
CA GLY A 126 -2.79 -8.41 7.06
C GLY A 126 -1.34 -8.85 7.07
N THR A 127 -0.60 -8.44 6.06
CA THR A 127 0.80 -8.76 5.81
C THR A 127 1.55 -7.50 5.42
N THR A 128 2.87 -7.60 5.35
CA THR A 128 3.75 -6.53 4.83
C THR A 128 4.46 -7.01 3.57
N VAL A 129 4.21 -6.33 2.46
CA VAL A 129 4.83 -6.62 1.17
C VAL A 129 5.76 -5.49 0.73
N PHE A 130 6.91 -5.86 0.19
CA PHE A 130 7.77 -4.95 -0.57
C PHE A 130 7.67 -5.27 -2.06
N ILE A 131 7.51 -4.23 -2.88
CA ILE A 131 7.50 -4.36 -4.35
C ILE A 131 8.44 -3.32 -4.93
N GLU A 132 9.30 -3.76 -5.82
CA GLU A 132 10.18 -2.92 -6.63
C GLU A 132 9.99 -3.28 -8.09
N LEU A 133 9.69 -2.27 -8.89
CA LEU A 133 9.59 -2.37 -10.34
C LEU A 133 10.49 -1.32 -10.98
N ASP A 134 11.44 -1.75 -11.74
CA ASP A 134 12.26 -0.90 -12.61
C ASP A 134 12.21 -1.42 -14.06
N ASP A 135 13.12 -0.93 -14.91
CA ASP A 135 13.16 -1.34 -16.30
C ASP A 135 13.69 -2.76 -16.48
N ASP A 136 14.51 -3.23 -15.55
CA ASP A 136 15.24 -4.49 -15.64
C ASP A 136 14.60 -5.63 -14.85
N LYS A 137 13.79 -5.33 -13.83
CA LYS A 137 13.23 -6.36 -12.93
C LYS A 137 11.94 -5.96 -12.24
N LEU A 138 11.17 -6.98 -11.87
CA LEU A 138 10.13 -6.93 -10.84
C LEU A 138 10.55 -7.80 -9.66
N LYS A 139 10.52 -7.24 -8.45
CA LYS A 139 10.70 -7.95 -7.19
C LYS A 139 9.46 -7.80 -6.33
N VAL A 140 8.92 -8.92 -5.86
CA VAL A 140 7.92 -8.97 -4.80
C VAL A 140 8.52 -9.74 -3.63
N PHE A 141 8.42 -9.19 -2.41
CA PHE A 141 8.98 -9.83 -1.21
C PHE A 141 7.98 -9.72 -0.06
N SER A 142 7.65 -10.85 0.55
CA SER A 142 6.87 -10.88 1.78
C SER A 142 7.77 -10.69 3.00
N TRP A 143 7.62 -9.55 3.68
CA TRP A 143 8.29 -9.33 4.95
C TRP A 143 7.70 -10.16 6.07
N GLU A 144 6.39 -10.25 6.13
CA GLU A 144 5.66 -11.12 7.07
C GLU A 144 4.31 -11.50 6.47
N GLY A 145 3.82 -12.71 6.81
CA GLY A 145 2.53 -13.25 6.38
C GLY A 145 2.50 -13.68 4.90
N GLU A 146 1.30 -13.83 4.36
CA GLU A 146 1.04 -14.38 3.04
C GLU A 146 0.77 -13.29 2.00
N VAL A 147 1.48 -13.33 0.87
CA VAL A 147 1.27 -12.43 -0.29
C VAL A 147 0.87 -13.28 -1.50
N LYS A 148 -0.32 -13.01 -2.05
CA LYS A 148 -0.77 -13.63 -3.30
C LYS A 148 -0.38 -12.76 -4.49
N VAL A 149 0.28 -13.34 -5.47
CA VAL A 149 0.71 -12.68 -6.70
C VAL A 149 0.06 -13.38 -7.89
N ALA A 150 -0.75 -12.62 -8.64
CA ALA A 150 -1.30 -13.07 -9.91
C ALA A 150 -0.59 -12.33 -11.05
N THR A 151 -0.03 -13.07 -12.00
CA THR A 151 0.70 -12.51 -13.14
C THR A 151 -0.26 -12.14 -14.28
N THR A 152 0.18 -11.26 -15.17
CA THR A 152 -0.61 -10.93 -16.38
C THR A 152 -0.61 -12.07 -17.42
N SER A 153 0.29 -13.04 -17.30
CA SER A 153 0.34 -14.27 -18.12
C SER A 153 -0.55 -15.40 -17.60
N GLY A 154 -1.16 -15.22 -16.42
CA GLY A 154 -2.15 -16.15 -15.88
C GLY A 154 -1.63 -17.06 -14.75
N GLU A 155 -0.33 -17.01 -14.42
CA GLU A 155 0.21 -17.78 -13.29
C GLU A 155 -0.13 -17.11 -11.96
N SER A 156 -0.16 -17.91 -10.92
CA SER A 156 -0.40 -17.44 -9.55
C SER A 156 0.65 -18.02 -8.60
N TYR A 157 1.16 -17.18 -7.73
CA TYR A 157 2.15 -17.55 -6.71
C TYR A 157 1.69 -17.08 -5.34
N THR A 158 2.03 -17.84 -4.31
CA THR A 158 1.83 -17.45 -2.91
C THR A 158 3.19 -17.38 -2.25
N LEU A 159 3.54 -16.20 -1.72
CA LEU A 159 4.77 -15.97 -0.97
C LEU A 159 4.46 -16.04 0.52
N GLN A 160 5.25 -16.80 1.26
CA GLN A 160 5.26 -16.82 2.73
C GLN A 160 6.31 -15.83 3.27
N SER A 161 6.29 -15.59 4.59
CA SER A 161 7.26 -14.72 5.27
C SER A 161 8.70 -15.04 4.87
N GLY A 162 9.43 -14.04 4.41
CA GLY A 162 10.81 -14.18 3.96
C GLY A 162 10.98 -14.72 2.54
N GLU A 163 9.90 -14.92 1.79
CA GLU A 163 9.99 -15.35 0.40
C GLU A 163 9.94 -14.19 -0.58
N GLN A 164 10.66 -14.34 -1.68
CA GLN A 164 10.68 -13.39 -2.78
C GLN A 164 10.34 -14.06 -4.11
N LEU A 165 9.67 -13.30 -4.96
CA LEU A 165 9.52 -13.53 -6.39
C LEU A 165 10.36 -12.48 -7.11
N LEU A 166 11.30 -12.92 -7.93
CA LEU A 166 12.17 -12.05 -8.73
C LEU A 166 12.01 -12.42 -10.21
N VAL A 167 11.76 -11.41 -11.03
CA VAL A 167 11.59 -11.57 -12.46
C VAL A 167 12.49 -10.57 -13.18
N GLU A 168 13.37 -11.07 -14.04
CA GLU A 168 14.22 -10.27 -14.90
C GLU A 168 13.47 -9.86 -16.18
N LEU A 169 13.52 -8.57 -16.52
CA LEU A 169 12.76 -7.98 -17.63
C LEU A 169 13.61 -7.68 -18.86
N ASN A 170 14.92 -7.80 -18.75
CA ASN A 170 15.88 -7.59 -19.82
C ASN A 170 16.07 -8.82 -20.73
N GLN A 171 15.25 -9.86 -20.55
CA GLN A 171 15.25 -11.08 -21.35
C GLN A 171 14.22 -11.00 -22.48
N PRO A 172 14.44 -11.67 -23.62
CA PRO A 172 13.48 -11.72 -24.74
C PRO A 172 12.11 -12.29 -24.33
N THR A 173 12.10 -13.20 -23.36
CA THR A 173 10.87 -13.81 -22.80
C THR A 173 10.89 -13.69 -21.28
N ILE A 174 9.81 -13.17 -20.72
CA ILE A 174 9.64 -13.09 -19.26
C ILE A 174 9.34 -14.49 -18.75
N THR A 175 10.19 -15.00 -17.87
CA THR A 175 10.02 -16.30 -17.23
C THR A 175 9.77 -16.11 -15.76
N TRP A 176 8.69 -16.71 -15.28
CA TRP A 176 8.32 -16.72 -13.86
C TRP A 176 8.88 -17.99 -13.21
N SER A 177 9.54 -17.82 -12.07
CA SER A 177 10.03 -18.93 -11.24
C SER A 177 9.31 -18.96 -9.92
N PRO A 178 9.19 -20.13 -9.25
CA PRO A 178 8.60 -20.20 -7.92
C PRO A 178 9.29 -19.24 -6.93
N PRO A 179 8.55 -18.76 -5.89
CA PRO A 179 9.13 -17.97 -4.84
C PRO A 179 10.29 -18.67 -4.12
N VAL A 180 11.30 -17.90 -3.72
CA VAL A 180 12.50 -18.40 -3.04
C VAL A 180 12.62 -17.73 -1.69
N LYS A 181 12.82 -18.53 -0.63
CA LYS A 181 13.10 -18.02 0.71
C LYS A 181 14.50 -17.46 0.80
N ILE A 182 14.65 -16.23 1.29
CA ILE A 182 15.96 -15.63 1.53
C ILE A 182 16.55 -16.12 2.85
N LYS A 183 17.88 -16.08 2.94
CA LYS A 183 18.60 -16.43 4.18
C LYS A 183 18.38 -15.34 5.25
N GLU A 184 18.41 -15.73 6.52
CA GLU A 184 18.26 -14.82 7.65
C GLU A 184 19.24 -13.63 7.59
N ALA A 185 20.50 -13.88 7.28
CA ALA A 185 21.52 -12.84 7.12
C ALA A 185 21.15 -11.81 6.03
N GLU A 186 20.50 -12.24 4.97
CA GLU A 186 19.99 -11.35 3.92
C GLU A 186 18.76 -10.58 4.40
N ALA A 187 17.85 -11.23 5.13
CA ALA A 187 16.69 -10.58 5.73
C ALA A 187 17.14 -9.48 6.71
N THR A 188 18.09 -9.78 7.62
CA THR A 188 18.70 -8.82 8.55
C THR A 188 19.30 -7.64 7.80
N ARG A 189 20.11 -7.91 6.78
CA ARG A 189 20.74 -6.87 5.97
C ARG A 189 19.71 -5.96 5.29
N ARG A 190 18.64 -6.54 4.73
CA ARG A 190 17.56 -5.77 4.09
C ARG A 190 16.81 -4.93 5.11
N LEU A 191 16.46 -5.51 6.27
CA LEU A 191 15.72 -4.82 7.31
C LEU A 191 16.51 -3.62 7.85
N THR A 192 17.79 -3.81 8.19
CA THR A 192 18.65 -2.75 8.75
C THR A 192 18.98 -1.64 7.75
N LYS A 193 19.12 -1.96 6.44
CA LYS A 193 19.47 -0.99 5.40
C LYS A 193 18.26 -0.35 4.72
N SER A 194 17.04 -0.84 4.96
CA SER A 194 15.85 -0.35 4.29
C SER A 194 15.46 1.05 4.74
N ARG A 195 15.62 2.02 3.86
CA ARG A 195 15.15 3.39 4.09
C ARG A 195 13.62 3.51 4.07
N LEU A 196 12.92 2.58 3.44
CA LEU A 196 11.45 2.52 3.49
C LEU A 196 10.94 2.01 4.84
N ILE A 197 11.74 1.24 5.58
CA ILE A 197 11.43 0.80 6.94
C ILE A 197 11.96 1.82 7.97
N ASN A 198 13.24 2.20 7.86
CA ASN A 198 13.94 2.93 8.90
C ASN A 198 14.01 4.45 8.69
N GLY A 199 13.64 4.96 7.52
CA GLY A 199 13.82 6.37 7.15
C GLY A 199 12.60 7.24 7.35
N PHE A 200 11.70 6.91 8.29
CA PHE A 200 10.49 7.66 8.65
C PHE A 200 10.45 7.93 10.15
N ALA A 201 9.79 9.01 10.56
CA ALA A 201 9.72 9.40 11.97
C ALA A 201 8.99 8.36 12.84
N THR A 202 7.92 7.75 12.29
CA THR A 202 7.16 6.72 13.00
C THR A 202 7.52 5.33 12.48
N PRO A 203 7.81 4.35 13.35
CA PRO A 203 7.95 2.96 12.97
C PRO A 203 6.71 2.44 12.22
N MET A 204 6.89 1.39 11.42
CA MET A 204 5.75 0.68 10.83
C MET A 204 4.99 -0.10 11.90
N ASP A 205 3.66 -0.13 11.80
CA ASP A 205 2.80 -0.86 12.74
C ASP A 205 3.10 -2.36 12.79
N THR A 206 3.64 -2.91 11.70
CA THR A 206 3.98 -4.34 11.53
C THR A 206 5.45 -4.68 11.80
N LEU A 207 6.27 -3.72 12.26
CA LEU A 207 7.71 -3.96 12.43
C LEU A 207 8.01 -5.12 13.39
N GLN A 208 7.29 -5.22 14.50
CA GLN A 208 7.45 -6.31 15.48
C GLN A 208 7.05 -7.67 14.89
N ASP A 209 6.03 -7.69 14.03
CA ASP A 209 5.61 -8.92 13.37
C ASP A 209 6.66 -9.39 12.37
N ILE A 210 7.27 -8.47 11.62
CA ILE A 210 8.40 -8.74 10.72
C ILE A 210 9.58 -9.34 11.51
N GLU A 211 9.96 -8.72 12.62
CA GLU A 211 11.08 -9.18 13.46
C GLU A 211 10.84 -10.60 14.00
N ARG A 212 9.62 -10.85 14.47
CA ARG A 212 9.23 -12.16 15.02
C ARG A 212 9.24 -13.25 13.95
N GLU A 213 8.63 -13.00 12.79
CA GLU A 213 8.49 -14.02 11.76
C GLU A 213 9.78 -14.36 11.02
N LEU A 214 10.67 -13.39 10.89
CA LEU A 214 11.96 -13.59 10.22
C LEU A 214 13.11 -13.91 11.18
N GLY A 215 12.90 -13.85 12.51
CA GLY A 215 13.93 -14.06 13.51
C GLY A 215 15.02 -12.98 13.52
N VAL A 216 14.70 -11.78 13.04
CA VAL A 216 15.65 -10.68 12.85
C VAL A 216 15.29 -9.48 13.73
N LYS A 217 16.24 -8.55 13.93
CA LYS A 217 16.02 -7.30 14.65
C LYS A 217 16.23 -6.11 13.71
N ALA A 218 15.31 -5.14 13.76
CA ALA A 218 15.53 -3.84 13.15
C ALA A 218 16.62 -3.06 13.89
N LEU A 219 17.06 -1.93 13.33
CA LEU A 219 17.95 -1.02 14.03
C LEU A 219 17.28 -0.50 15.29
N ASP A 220 18.01 -0.51 16.40
CA ASP A 220 17.60 0.17 17.62
C ASP A 220 17.46 1.67 17.30
N ARG A 221 16.35 2.25 17.72
CA ARG A 221 16.02 3.67 17.49
C ARG A 221 16.07 4.49 18.78
N SER A 222 16.84 3.95 19.78
CA SER A 222 17.12 4.68 21.02
C SER A 222 17.87 5.98 20.77
#